data_554cc6042614d63a7f3cee85e7de1ecb
#
_entry.id   554cc6042614d63a7f3cee85e7de1ecb
#
_cell.length_a   1.000
_cell.length_b   1.000
_cell.length_c   1.000
_cell.angle_alpha   90.00
_cell.angle_beta   90.00
_cell.angle_gamma   90.00
#
_symmetry.space_group_name_H-M   'P 1'
#
loop_
_entity.id
_entity.type
_entity.pdbx_description
1 polymer ?
#
loop_
_entity_poly.entity_id
_entity_poly.type
_entity_poly.pdbx_seq_one_letter_code
_entity_poly.pdbx_strand_id
1 'polypeptide(L)'
;MRIPRLSRAVLAGATLLVAAIPAIAEPGRLLAAQCAQCHGTNGAGPGFDSIAGKDPDALFHDLVEMRNRPVEGIMDRQARGYTDAQLRSIADYLSTLPGNGDD
;
A
#
# COMPACT_ATOMS: atom_id res chain seq x y z
N MET A 1 -12.58 -34.33 65.21
CA MET A 1 -11.65 -33.54 64.42
C MET A 1 -12.29 -33.25 63.08
N ARG A 2 -12.76 -32.03 62.86
CA ARG A 2 -13.41 -31.64 61.60
C ARG A 2 -12.37 -31.06 60.67
N ILE A 3 -12.17 -31.75 59.53
CA ILE A 3 -11.30 -31.22 58.48
C ILE A 3 -12.01 -30.12 57.74
N PRO A 4 -11.44 -28.89 57.64
CA PRO A 4 -12.08 -27.86 56.85
C PRO A 4 -12.07 -28.20 55.38
N ARG A 5 -13.25 -28.14 54.77
CA ARG A 5 -13.39 -28.28 53.32
C ARG A 5 -12.75 -27.04 52.66
N LEU A 6 -11.59 -27.27 52.04
CA LEU A 6 -11.01 -26.27 51.14
C LEU A 6 -11.93 -26.13 49.92
N SER A 7 -12.65 -25.01 49.90
CA SER A 7 -13.37 -24.58 48.70
C SER A 7 -12.34 -24.32 47.58
N ARG A 8 -12.31 -25.21 46.63
CA ARG A 8 -11.57 -24.95 45.39
C ARG A 8 -12.31 -23.84 44.64
N ALA A 9 -11.80 -22.61 44.77
CA ALA A 9 -12.22 -21.54 43.90
C ALA A 9 -11.68 -21.88 42.50
N VAL A 10 -12.58 -22.27 41.58
CA VAL A 10 -12.27 -22.39 40.18
C VAL A 10 -12.21 -20.98 39.63
N LEU A 11 -10.98 -20.45 39.46
CA LEU A 11 -10.77 -19.25 38.70
C LEU A 11 -11.05 -19.62 37.22
N ALA A 12 -12.25 -19.27 36.74
CA ALA A 12 -12.53 -19.29 35.32
C ALA A 12 -11.76 -18.12 34.68
N GLY A 13 -10.55 -18.45 34.18
CA GLY A 13 -9.80 -17.50 33.36
C GLY A 13 -10.56 -17.26 32.06
N ALA A 14 -11.12 -16.07 31.90
CA ALA A 14 -11.65 -15.63 30.63
C ALA A 14 -10.47 -15.45 29.67
N THR A 15 -10.27 -16.43 28.78
CA THR A 15 -9.30 -16.32 27.69
C THR A 15 -9.91 -15.37 26.66
N LEU A 16 -9.47 -14.13 26.62
CA LEU A 16 -9.78 -13.21 25.52
C LEU A 16 -9.07 -13.76 24.27
N LEU A 17 -9.84 -14.41 23.39
CA LEU A 17 -9.42 -14.70 22.03
C LEU A 17 -9.42 -13.37 21.27
N VAL A 18 -8.27 -12.72 21.21
CA VAL A 18 -8.04 -11.63 20.25
C VAL A 18 -7.93 -12.29 18.89
N ALA A 19 -9.02 -12.24 18.11
CA ALA A 19 -8.96 -12.62 16.72
C ALA A 19 -7.97 -11.69 16.02
N ALA A 20 -6.81 -12.21 15.61
CA ALA A 20 -5.88 -11.48 14.76
C ALA A 20 -6.59 -11.22 13.42
N ILE A 21 -7.02 -9.97 13.18
CA ILE A 21 -7.49 -9.54 11.87
C ILE A 21 -6.24 -9.52 10.98
N PRO A 22 -6.17 -10.31 9.88
CA PRO A 22 -5.04 -10.23 8.97
C PRO A 22 -4.97 -8.79 8.45
N ALA A 23 -3.80 -8.17 8.60
CA ALA A 23 -3.56 -6.86 8.00
C ALA A 23 -3.64 -7.02 6.48
N ILE A 24 -4.69 -6.50 5.88
CA ILE A 24 -4.81 -6.44 4.42
C ILE A 24 -3.87 -5.33 3.98
N ALA A 25 -2.75 -5.71 3.32
CA ALA A 25 -1.86 -4.75 2.72
C ALA A 25 -2.60 -3.99 1.62
N GLU A 26 -2.41 -2.66 1.57
CA GLU A 26 -2.91 -1.83 0.47
C GLU A 26 -2.46 -2.44 -0.87
N PRO A 27 -3.37 -2.81 -1.78
CA PRO A 27 -3.01 -3.59 -2.98
C PRO A 27 -1.95 -2.94 -3.86
N GLY A 28 -1.94 -1.62 -3.95
CA GLY A 28 -0.98 -0.87 -4.75
C GLY A 28 0.40 -0.68 -4.11
N ARG A 29 0.53 -0.89 -2.82
CA ARG A 29 1.75 -0.56 -2.07
C ARG A 29 2.98 -1.30 -2.57
N LEU A 30 2.89 -2.61 -2.72
CA LEU A 30 4.01 -3.42 -3.20
C LEU A 30 4.31 -3.15 -4.67
N LEU A 31 3.27 -2.98 -5.48
CA LEU A 31 3.43 -2.64 -6.89
C LEU A 31 4.12 -1.29 -7.08
N ALA A 32 3.76 -0.30 -6.27
CA ALA A 32 4.34 1.04 -6.31
C ALA A 32 5.75 1.13 -5.69
N ALA A 33 6.21 0.12 -4.98
CA ALA A 33 7.51 0.15 -4.31
C ALA A 33 8.68 0.38 -5.28
N GLN A 34 8.59 -0.12 -6.49
CA GLN A 34 9.62 0.09 -7.51
C GLN A 34 9.69 1.54 -8.00
N CYS A 35 8.62 2.28 -7.91
CA CYS A 35 8.59 3.69 -8.30
C CYS A 35 9.52 4.55 -7.43
N ALA A 36 9.73 4.14 -6.19
CA ALA A 36 10.56 4.86 -5.21
C ALA A 36 12.03 4.99 -5.63
N GLN A 37 12.54 4.10 -6.47
CA GLN A 37 13.93 4.16 -6.93
C GLN A 37 14.23 5.46 -7.69
N CYS A 38 13.26 5.98 -8.40
CA CYS A 38 13.40 7.18 -9.22
C CYS A 38 12.58 8.36 -8.69
N HIS A 39 11.43 8.10 -8.08
CA HIS A 39 10.49 9.12 -7.61
C HIS A 39 10.58 9.40 -6.10
N GLY A 40 11.52 8.76 -5.40
CA GLY A 40 11.71 8.93 -3.97
C GLY A 40 10.73 8.10 -3.12
N THR A 41 10.99 8.07 -1.83
CA THR A 41 10.17 7.31 -0.88
C THR A 41 8.71 7.75 -0.96
N ASN A 42 7.82 6.79 -1.08
CA ASN A 42 6.38 7.02 -1.27
C ASN A 42 6.05 7.92 -2.48
N GLY A 43 6.93 8.02 -3.46
CA GLY A 43 6.73 8.84 -4.65
C GLY A 43 6.80 10.35 -4.42
N ALA A 44 7.30 10.79 -3.27
CA ALA A 44 7.31 12.20 -2.87
C ALA A 44 8.62 12.94 -3.19
N GLY A 45 9.53 12.31 -3.93
CA GLY A 45 10.88 12.84 -4.17
C GLY A 45 11.82 12.61 -2.97
N PRO A 46 13.08 13.11 -3.03
CA PRO A 46 13.71 13.75 -4.19
C PRO A 46 14.02 12.79 -5.32
N GLY A 47 14.31 13.32 -6.49
CA GLY A 47 14.63 12.57 -7.70
C GLY A 47 13.87 13.10 -8.89
N PHE A 48 13.17 12.22 -9.61
CA PHE A 48 12.23 12.64 -10.64
C PHE A 48 10.95 13.22 -10.02
N ASP A 49 10.04 13.66 -10.87
CA ASP A 49 8.80 14.31 -10.43
C ASP A 49 8.09 13.54 -9.32
N SER A 50 7.54 14.28 -8.36
CA SER A 50 6.66 13.71 -7.34
C SER A 50 5.41 13.15 -7.97
N ILE A 51 5.07 11.92 -7.58
CA ILE A 51 3.87 11.20 -8.03
C ILE A 51 2.91 10.92 -6.87
N ALA A 52 3.24 11.35 -5.67
CA ALA A 52 2.41 11.20 -4.49
C ALA A 52 1.29 12.26 -4.44
N GLY A 53 0.12 11.85 -3.97
CA GLY A 53 -1.00 12.76 -3.71
C GLY A 53 -1.69 13.31 -4.95
N LYS A 54 -1.37 12.82 -6.14
CA LYS A 54 -2.02 13.23 -7.38
C LYS A 54 -3.39 12.58 -7.53
N ASP A 55 -4.20 13.14 -8.41
CA ASP A 55 -5.49 12.55 -8.76
C ASP A 55 -5.32 11.13 -9.29
N PRO A 56 -6.05 10.14 -8.77
CA PRO A 56 -5.85 8.74 -9.14
C PRO A 56 -6.23 8.45 -10.60
N ASP A 57 -7.24 9.11 -11.13
CA ASP A 57 -7.66 8.91 -12.52
C ASP A 57 -6.63 9.51 -13.49
N ALA A 58 -6.06 10.67 -13.16
CA ALA A 58 -5.00 11.28 -13.93
C ALA A 58 -3.73 10.42 -13.93
N LEU A 59 -3.30 9.91 -12.78
CA LEU A 59 -2.17 8.99 -12.67
C LEU A 59 -2.38 7.71 -13.47
N PHE A 60 -3.54 7.12 -13.35
CA PHE A 60 -3.89 5.91 -14.09
C PHE A 60 -3.86 6.14 -15.60
N HIS A 61 -4.45 7.24 -16.06
CA HIS A 61 -4.45 7.62 -17.47
C HIS A 61 -3.02 7.77 -18.01
N ASP A 62 -2.17 8.48 -17.29
CA ASP A 62 -0.77 8.70 -17.69
C ASP A 62 0.02 7.37 -17.75
N LEU A 63 -0.17 6.50 -16.78
CA LEU A 63 0.49 5.19 -16.76
C LEU A 63 0.05 4.29 -17.92
N VAL A 64 -1.24 4.28 -18.24
CA VAL A 64 -1.79 3.53 -19.37
C VAL A 64 -1.28 4.10 -20.69
N GLU A 65 -1.22 5.43 -20.82
CA GLU A 65 -0.66 6.09 -22.01
C GLU A 65 0.79 5.72 -22.22
N MET A 66 1.62 5.81 -21.18
CA MET A 66 3.03 5.41 -21.24
C MET A 66 3.21 3.94 -21.63
N ARG A 67 2.37 3.06 -21.10
CA ARG A 67 2.42 1.63 -21.48
C ARG A 67 2.10 1.37 -22.92
N ASN A 68 1.16 2.10 -23.49
CA ASN A 68 0.56 1.81 -24.80
C ASN A 68 1.24 2.55 -25.96
N ARG A 69 2.01 3.61 -25.70
CA ARG A 69 2.71 4.37 -26.73
C ARG A 69 4.04 3.72 -27.11
N PRO A 70 4.62 4.06 -28.29
CA PRO A 70 5.98 3.67 -28.60
C PRO A 70 6.97 4.09 -27.51
N VAL A 71 7.99 3.26 -27.27
CA VAL A 71 8.97 3.54 -26.21
C VAL A 71 9.83 4.74 -26.57
N GLU A 72 9.70 5.81 -25.82
CA GLU A 72 10.52 7.02 -25.92
C GLU A 72 11.39 7.24 -24.68
N GLY A 73 10.93 6.75 -23.51
CA GLY A 73 11.59 6.92 -22.23
C GLY A 73 11.50 5.70 -21.32
N ILE A 74 12.13 5.82 -20.15
CA ILE A 74 12.21 4.72 -19.19
C ILE A 74 10.82 4.38 -18.59
N MET A 75 9.96 5.38 -18.39
CA MET A 75 8.62 5.14 -17.86
C MET A 75 7.76 4.31 -18.82
N ASP A 76 7.93 4.48 -20.12
CA ASP A 76 7.21 3.69 -21.11
C ASP A 76 7.57 2.20 -21.02
N ARG A 77 8.82 1.90 -20.68
CA ARG A 77 9.27 0.53 -20.39
C ARG A 77 8.76 0.03 -19.05
N GLN A 78 8.84 0.86 -18.03
CA GLN A 78 8.41 0.50 -16.67
C GLN A 78 6.91 0.18 -16.63
N ALA A 79 6.09 0.99 -17.27
CA ALA A 79 4.63 0.81 -17.29
C ALA A 79 4.20 -0.49 -18.00
N ARG A 80 5.00 -1.01 -18.93
CA ARG A 80 4.70 -2.26 -19.66
C ARG A 80 4.77 -3.51 -18.79
N GLY A 81 5.39 -3.44 -17.63
CA GLY A 81 5.44 -4.54 -16.68
C GLY A 81 4.13 -4.80 -15.93
N TYR A 82 3.10 -3.98 -16.15
CA TYR A 82 1.88 -3.99 -15.36
C TYR A 82 0.63 -4.16 -16.21
N THR A 83 -0.36 -4.86 -15.64
CA THR A 83 -1.73 -4.92 -16.19
C THR A 83 -2.49 -3.62 -15.86
N ASP A 84 -3.64 -3.41 -16.52
CA ASP A 84 -4.53 -2.28 -16.19
C ASP A 84 -4.92 -2.27 -14.72
N ALA A 85 -5.29 -3.42 -14.18
CA ALA A 85 -5.66 -3.54 -12.77
C ALA A 85 -4.50 -3.18 -11.82
N GLN A 86 -3.28 -3.56 -12.17
CA GLN A 86 -2.09 -3.23 -11.39
C GLN A 86 -1.76 -1.73 -11.48
N LEU A 87 -1.84 -1.13 -12.67
CA LEU A 87 -1.66 0.32 -12.83
C LEU A 87 -2.74 1.10 -12.08
N ARG A 88 -3.98 0.60 -12.06
CA ARG A 88 -5.03 1.19 -11.26
C ARG A 88 -4.71 1.15 -9.77
N SER A 89 -4.28 0.00 -9.27
CA SER A 89 -3.88 -0.15 -7.87
C SER A 89 -2.71 0.76 -7.48
N ILE A 90 -1.73 0.92 -8.35
CA ILE A 90 -0.61 1.86 -8.15
C ILE A 90 -1.12 3.29 -8.05
N ALA A 91 -1.95 3.72 -9.00
CA ALA A 91 -2.49 5.07 -9.03
C ALA A 91 -3.34 5.38 -7.79
N ASP A 92 -4.20 4.46 -7.40
CA ASP A 92 -5.05 4.60 -6.21
C ASP A 92 -4.21 4.69 -4.93
N TYR A 93 -3.19 3.86 -4.80
CA TYR A 93 -2.29 3.90 -3.65
C TYR A 93 -1.51 5.21 -3.57
N LEU A 94 -0.86 5.62 -4.65
CA LEU A 94 -0.07 6.85 -4.68
C LEU A 94 -0.91 8.09 -4.41
N SER A 95 -2.17 8.10 -4.84
CA SER A 95 -3.10 9.21 -4.60
C SER A 95 -3.42 9.43 -3.12
N THR A 96 -3.31 8.38 -2.30
CA THR A 96 -3.56 8.46 -0.86
C THR A 96 -2.38 8.98 -0.05
N LEU A 97 -1.20 9.08 -0.66
CA LEU A 97 0.01 9.51 0.01
C LEU A 97 0.11 11.04 0.03
N PRO A 98 0.75 11.62 1.06
CA PRO A 98 0.98 13.06 1.09
C PRO A 98 1.87 13.48 -0.08
N GLY A 99 1.42 14.47 -0.86
CA GLY A 99 2.25 15.16 -1.83
C GLY A 99 3.28 16.04 -1.12
N ASN A 100 4.34 16.42 -1.83
CA ASN A 100 5.35 17.32 -1.30
C ASN A 100 5.00 18.83 -1.45
N GLY A 101 3.79 19.12 -1.90
CA GLY A 101 3.28 20.49 -2.02
C GLY A 101 3.80 21.27 -3.24
N ASP A 102 4.49 20.62 -4.14
CA ASP A 102 5.04 21.22 -5.37
C ASP A 102 4.09 20.98 -6.57
N ASP A 103 2.83 21.30 -6.41
CA ASP A 103 1.84 21.28 -7.49
C ASP A 103 1.67 22.65 -8.11
#